data_8816bc88650e9a4f631cda51978822a9
#
_entry.id   8816bc88650e9a4f631cda51978822a9
#
_cell.length_a   1.000
_cell.length_b   1.000
_cell.length_c   1.000
_cell.angle_alpha   90.00
_cell.angle_beta   90.00
_cell.angle_gamma   90.00
#
_symmetry.space_group_name_H-M   'P 1'
#
loop_
_entity.id
_entity.type
_entity.pdbx_description
1 polymer ?
#
loop_
_entity_poly.entity_id
_entity_poly.type
_entity_poly.pdbx_seq_one_letter_code
_entity_poly.pdbx_strand_id
1 'polypeptide(L)'
;GKGSIELVDQLFSGNLTEAQSHTLHFGTLKNERKELIDEVLISVFHEGKSFTGEESVEISCHASPFIQKEILSMVLRSGARVANSGEFTMRAFMNGKLDLSQAEAVADLIASESKASHNIALNQLRGGFSNKLKELREKLIHFASMVELELDFAEEDVEFADRTELKNLVDEVINYITTLANSFELGNAIKKGVPVAIVGAPNTGKSTLLNNLLGEDRAIVSNIAGTTRDVIEETINIEGVLFRLIDTAGIRDNAEEIEALGIQRSKEKIVQSSVVLCMSDLSVENDLARVKSWAEEIRNEFPDKKVLIVGNKIDLSKDEASEDVLVISAKEGSNIDTLKKRIVELVVGDRDLDQDIIVNNSRHYEALLRTRDALIKAQNGLVSGVTGDFVAMDIRQAMFHLGSITGDISTDDLLGNIFSKFCIGK
;
A
#
# COMPACT_ATOMS: atom_id res chain seq x y z
N GLY A 1 1.93 12.40 25.80
CA GLY A 1 3.34 12.64 26.01
C GLY A 1 3.66 12.71 27.50
N LYS A 2 4.93 12.69 27.86
CA LYS A 2 5.37 12.74 29.26
C LYS A 2 4.81 13.96 29.98
N GLY A 3 4.22 13.78 31.19
CA GLY A 3 3.56 14.81 31.97
C GLY A 3 2.13 15.11 31.53
N SER A 4 1.55 14.32 30.62
CA SER A 4 0.19 14.57 30.13
C SER A 4 -0.90 14.28 31.18
N ILE A 5 -0.66 13.33 32.08
CA ILE A 5 -1.61 12.98 33.15
C ILE A 5 -1.66 14.14 34.16
N GLU A 6 -0.51 14.61 34.66
CA GLU A 6 -0.44 15.69 35.63
C GLU A 6 -0.98 17.00 35.03
N LEU A 7 -0.73 17.27 33.74
CA LEU A 7 -1.24 18.45 33.07
C LEU A 7 -2.78 18.44 33.04
N VAL A 8 -3.41 17.33 32.68
CA VAL A 8 -4.87 17.24 32.58
C VAL A 8 -5.51 17.14 33.94
N ASP A 9 -4.86 16.52 34.93
CA ASP A 9 -5.34 16.44 36.32
C ASP A 9 -5.59 17.81 36.93
N GLN A 10 -4.73 18.80 36.64
CA GLN A 10 -4.90 20.20 37.08
C GLN A 10 -6.15 20.89 36.53
N LEU A 11 -6.67 20.41 35.41
CA LEU A 11 -7.81 21.02 34.70
C LEU A 11 -9.12 20.26 34.97
N PHE A 12 -9.00 19.05 35.48
CA PHE A 12 -10.10 18.12 35.68
C PHE A 12 -10.59 18.13 37.14
N SER A 13 -11.88 17.88 37.34
CA SER A 13 -12.47 17.89 38.68
C SER A 13 -12.21 16.63 39.51
N GLY A 14 -11.66 15.57 38.90
CA GLY A 14 -11.33 14.31 39.57
C GLY A 14 -9.85 14.21 39.92
N ASN A 15 -9.38 12.99 40.22
CA ASN A 15 -7.97 12.66 40.44
C ASN A 15 -7.52 11.64 39.38
N LEU A 16 -6.64 12.06 38.47
CA LEU A 16 -6.12 11.23 37.36
C LEU A 16 -4.75 10.65 37.72
N THR A 17 -4.00 11.27 38.61
CA THR A 17 -2.64 10.85 38.97
C THR A 17 -2.62 9.50 39.68
N GLU A 18 -3.69 9.14 40.40
CA GLU A 18 -3.88 7.84 41.05
C GLU A 18 -4.70 6.85 40.21
N ALA A 19 -5.17 7.28 39.03
CA ALA A 19 -6.00 6.45 38.16
C ALA A 19 -5.21 5.29 37.57
N GLN A 20 -5.84 4.15 37.42
CA GLN A 20 -5.24 3.01 36.72
C GLN A 20 -5.23 3.24 35.21
N SER A 21 -4.24 2.67 34.52
CA SER A 21 -4.21 2.71 33.06
C SER A 21 -5.38 1.98 32.44
N HIS A 22 -5.90 2.48 31.31
CA HIS A 22 -7.09 1.95 30.60
C HIS A 22 -8.37 2.10 31.41
N THR A 23 -8.48 3.15 32.22
CA THR A 23 -9.70 3.51 32.94
C THR A 23 -10.31 4.79 32.40
N LEU A 24 -11.62 4.92 32.57
CA LEU A 24 -12.42 6.04 32.10
C LEU A 24 -12.98 6.80 33.30
N HIS A 25 -12.77 8.11 33.33
CA HIS A 25 -13.16 8.98 34.44
C HIS A 25 -14.14 10.04 33.98
N PHE A 26 -15.33 10.10 34.59
CA PHE A 26 -16.31 11.15 34.36
C PHE A 26 -16.03 12.33 35.27
N GLY A 27 -16.13 13.54 34.75
CA GLY A 27 -15.97 14.76 35.53
C GLY A 27 -16.12 16.01 34.67
N THR A 28 -15.69 17.15 35.21
CA THR A 28 -15.84 18.46 34.58
C THR A 28 -14.50 19.08 34.27
N LEU A 29 -14.42 19.80 33.14
CA LEU A 29 -13.31 20.72 32.84
C LEU A 29 -13.73 22.16 33.12
N LYS A 30 -12.83 22.91 33.78
CA LYS A 30 -13.04 24.30 34.12
C LYS A 30 -11.88 25.13 33.58
N ASN A 31 -12.19 26.33 33.08
CA ASN A 31 -11.16 27.29 32.65
C ASN A 31 -10.45 27.95 33.85
N GLU A 32 -9.45 28.79 33.58
CA GLU A 32 -8.68 29.55 34.59
C GLU A 32 -9.57 30.44 35.49
N ARG A 33 -10.76 30.83 34.99
CA ARG A 33 -11.74 31.60 35.74
C ARG A 33 -12.69 30.73 36.57
N LYS A 34 -12.44 29.40 36.61
CA LYS A 34 -13.29 28.40 37.27
C LYS A 34 -14.71 28.24 36.64
N GLU A 35 -14.90 28.75 35.42
CA GLU A 35 -16.14 28.56 34.68
C GLU A 35 -16.18 27.16 34.10
N LEU A 36 -17.33 26.50 34.21
CA LEU A 36 -17.54 25.17 33.61
C LEU A 36 -17.49 25.27 32.08
N ILE A 37 -16.61 24.48 31.46
CA ILE A 37 -16.53 24.39 30.01
C ILE A 37 -17.40 23.23 29.52
N ASP A 38 -17.20 22.03 30.08
CA ASP A 38 -17.95 20.84 29.71
C ASP A 38 -17.85 19.73 30.76
N GLU A 39 -18.79 18.80 30.70
CA GLU A 39 -18.70 17.50 31.35
C GLU A 39 -18.06 16.51 30.39
N VAL A 40 -16.98 15.86 30.80
CA VAL A 40 -16.12 15.06 29.93
C VAL A 40 -15.87 13.67 30.48
N LEU A 41 -15.49 12.76 29.55
CA LEU A 41 -14.90 11.48 29.89
C LEU A 41 -13.41 11.53 29.58
N ILE A 42 -12.56 11.13 30.52
CA ILE A 42 -11.11 11.11 30.37
C ILE A 42 -10.60 9.67 30.46
N SER A 43 -9.93 9.22 29.38
CA SER A 43 -9.19 7.96 29.37
C SER A 43 -7.74 8.19 29.75
N VAL A 44 -7.18 7.36 30.62
CA VAL A 44 -5.80 7.47 31.12
C VAL A 44 -4.97 6.30 30.63
N PHE A 45 -3.79 6.56 30.10
CA PHE A 45 -2.83 5.58 29.64
C PHE A 45 -1.45 5.88 30.21
N HIS A 46 -0.93 4.98 31.04
CA HIS A 46 0.43 5.10 31.59
C HIS A 46 1.50 4.72 30.56
N GLU A 47 2.74 5.07 30.88
CA GLU A 47 3.93 4.72 30.10
C GLU A 47 3.95 3.22 29.78
N GLY A 48 4.33 2.88 28.55
CA GLY A 48 4.33 1.53 28.02
C GLY A 48 2.95 0.98 27.62
N LYS A 49 1.85 1.62 28.01
CA LYS A 49 0.46 1.12 27.78
C LYS A 49 -0.36 1.96 26.79
N SER A 50 0.20 3.02 26.24
CA SER A 50 -0.42 3.85 25.20
C SER A 50 0.04 3.43 23.79
N PHE A 51 -0.58 4.01 22.77
CA PHE A 51 -0.15 3.86 21.36
C PHE A 51 1.28 4.33 21.16
N THR A 52 1.66 5.48 21.71
CA THR A 52 3.01 6.05 21.58
C THR A 52 4.06 5.39 22.47
N GLY A 53 3.64 4.58 23.44
CA GLY A 53 4.52 4.07 24.50
C GLY A 53 4.78 5.06 25.64
N GLU A 54 4.42 6.33 25.48
CA GLU A 54 4.48 7.37 26.52
C GLU A 54 3.15 7.46 27.24
N GLU A 55 3.09 8.09 28.41
CA GLU A 55 1.79 8.38 29.03
C GLU A 55 0.93 9.24 28.11
N SER A 56 -0.37 9.01 28.14
CA SER A 56 -1.34 9.71 27.30
C SER A 56 -2.68 9.85 28.00
N VAL A 57 -3.37 10.92 27.64
CA VAL A 57 -4.73 11.20 28.09
C VAL A 57 -5.60 11.48 26.87
N GLU A 58 -6.79 10.89 26.83
CA GLU A 58 -7.81 11.20 25.83
C GLU A 58 -8.98 11.90 26.51
N ILE A 59 -9.42 13.04 25.98
CA ILE A 59 -10.53 13.85 26.48
C ILE A 59 -11.69 13.74 25.50
N SER A 60 -12.77 13.08 25.90
CA SER A 60 -14.02 13.01 25.14
C SER A 60 -14.99 14.06 25.66
N CYS A 61 -15.39 14.99 24.81
CA CYS A 61 -16.26 16.12 25.10
C CYS A 61 -17.47 16.16 24.16
N HIS A 62 -18.45 17.01 24.44
CA HIS A 62 -19.54 17.26 23.51
C HIS A 62 -19.04 17.83 22.16
N ALA A 63 -19.64 17.42 21.08
CA ALA A 63 -19.23 17.76 19.71
C ALA A 63 -19.55 19.20 19.29
N SER A 64 -19.29 20.16 20.17
CA SER A 64 -19.40 21.60 19.91
C SER A 64 -18.05 22.16 19.48
N PRO A 65 -17.94 22.83 18.31
CA PRO A 65 -16.71 23.50 17.89
C PRO A 65 -16.19 24.50 18.93
N PHE A 66 -17.09 25.16 19.67
CA PHE A 66 -16.73 26.07 20.75
C PHE A 66 -16.03 25.32 21.90
N ILE A 67 -16.65 24.22 22.39
CA ILE A 67 -16.09 23.41 23.49
C ILE A 67 -14.72 22.83 23.09
N GLN A 68 -14.61 22.26 21.91
CA GLN A 68 -13.35 21.71 21.40
C GLN A 68 -12.24 22.76 21.35
N LYS A 69 -12.55 23.96 20.85
CA LYS A 69 -11.60 25.08 20.79
C LYS A 69 -11.18 25.56 22.17
N GLU A 70 -12.12 25.67 23.12
CA GLU A 70 -11.82 26.10 24.51
C GLU A 70 -10.95 25.07 25.22
N ILE A 71 -11.28 23.75 25.13
CA ILE A 71 -10.47 22.66 25.71
C ILE A 71 -9.05 22.69 25.12
N LEU A 72 -8.93 22.76 23.79
CA LEU A 72 -7.62 22.82 23.13
C LEU A 72 -6.82 24.05 23.58
N SER A 73 -7.44 25.22 23.63
CA SER A 73 -6.80 26.44 24.05
C SER A 73 -6.32 26.37 25.51
N MET A 74 -7.11 25.74 26.38
CA MET A 74 -6.80 25.54 27.79
C MET A 74 -5.58 24.62 27.95
N VAL A 75 -5.56 23.48 27.27
CA VAL A 75 -4.47 22.50 27.30
C VAL A 75 -3.16 23.15 26.77
N LEU A 76 -3.26 23.96 25.69
CA LEU A 76 -2.10 24.68 25.14
C LEU A 76 -1.54 25.70 26.11
N ARG A 77 -2.40 26.45 26.81
CA ARG A 77 -1.96 27.42 27.87
C ARG A 77 -1.31 26.72 29.06
N SER A 78 -1.74 25.49 29.36
CA SER A 78 -1.15 24.68 30.44
C SER A 78 0.21 24.07 30.08
N GLY A 79 0.78 24.39 28.90
CA GLY A 79 2.14 24.01 28.50
C GLY A 79 2.24 22.89 27.44
N ALA A 80 1.11 22.39 26.96
CA ALA A 80 1.12 21.50 25.79
C ALA A 80 1.40 22.30 24.50
N ARG A 81 1.72 21.59 23.44
CA ARG A 81 1.81 22.11 22.07
C ARG A 81 1.04 21.24 21.10
N VAL A 82 0.69 21.78 19.96
CA VAL A 82 0.13 20.98 18.86
C VAL A 82 1.19 20.01 18.35
N ALA A 83 0.80 18.78 18.13
CA ALA A 83 1.67 17.75 17.56
C ALA A 83 1.95 18.05 16.07
N ASN A 84 3.16 17.70 15.62
CA ASN A 84 3.50 17.71 14.21
C ASN A 84 2.80 16.56 13.45
N SER A 85 2.80 16.65 12.12
CA SER A 85 2.33 15.53 11.27
C SER A 85 3.08 14.25 11.61
N GLY A 86 2.35 13.13 11.79
CA GLY A 86 2.92 11.82 12.10
C GLY A 86 3.61 11.67 13.45
N GLU A 87 3.55 12.67 14.34
CA GLU A 87 4.31 12.67 15.60
C GLU A 87 3.93 11.52 16.53
N PHE A 88 2.66 11.13 16.60
CA PHE A 88 2.24 10.00 17.43
C PHE A 88 2.84 8.68 16.94
N THR A 89 2.77 8.44 15.64
CA THR A 89 3.34 7.22 15.03
C THR A 89 4.87 7.22 15.09
N MET A 90 5.51 8.39 14.91
CA MET A 90 6.95 8.56 15.09
C MET A 90 7.39 8.20 16.51
N ARG A 91 6.68 8.67 17.53
CA ARG A 91 6.95 8.34 18.94
C ARG A 91 6.74 6.86 19.21
N ALA A 92 5.69 6.24 18.65
CA ALA A 92 5.47 4.81 18.74
C ALA A 92 6.65 4.01 18.15
N PHE A 93 7.18 4.42 17.00
CA PHE A 93 8.39 3.86 16.41
C PHE A 93 9.61 4.06 17.31
N MET A 94 9.89 5.29 17.76
CA MET A 94 11.05 5.60 18.62
C MET A 94 11.02 4.84 19.94
N ASN A 95 9.84 4.56 20.48
CA ASN A 95 9.63 3.78 21.71
C ASN A 95 9.51 2.26 21.47
N GLY A 96 9.80 1.77 20.25
CA GLY A 96 9.80 0.35 19.91
C GLY A 96 8.43 -0.33 19.93
N LYS A 97 7.33 0.45 19.88
CA LYS A 97 5.97 -0.08 19.78
C LYS A 97 5.63 -0.59 18.38
N LEU A 98 6.21 0.06 17.38
CA LEU A 98 6.12 -0.27 15.97
C LEU A 98 7.51 -0.26 15.36
N ASP A 99 7.77 -1.08 14.37
CA ASP A 99 8.89 -0.86 13.47
C ASP A 99 8.50 0.11 12.35
N LEU A 100 9.50 0.51 11.52
CA LEU A 100 9.27 1.53 10.50
C LEU A 100 8.26 1.10 9.44
N SER A 101 8.26 -0.19 9.05
CA SER A 101 7.29 -0.71 8.08
C SER A 101 5.87 -0.75 8.66
N GLN A 102 5.72 -1.05 9.95
CA GLN A 102 4.44 -0.98 10.64
C GLN A 102 3.96 0.46 10.81
N ALA A 103 4.89 1.39 11.08
CA ALA A 103 4.56 2.82 11.15
C ALA A 103 4.03 3.33 9.80
N GLU A 104 4.66 2.98 8.67
CA GLU A 104 4.16 3.31 7.34
C GLU A 104 2.79 2.68 7.05
N ALA A 105 2.56 1.45 7.53
CA ALA A 105 1.27 0.77 7.38
C ALA A 105 0.12 1.49 8.10
N VAL A 106 0.38 2.25 9.17
CA VAL A 106 -0.65 3.10 9.81
C VAL A 106 -1.17 4.15 8.83
N ALA A 107 -0.28 4.80 8.07
CA ALA A 107 -0.70 5.79 7.06
C ALA A 107 -1.48 5.11 5.92
N ASP A 108 -1.02 3.95 5.45
CA ASP A 108 -1.68 3.19 4.39
C ASP A 108 -3.06 2.70 4.81
N LEU A 109 -3.21 2.27 6.07
CA LEU A 109 -4.50 1.85 6.64
C LEU A 109 -5.51 3.01 6.66
N ILE A 110 -5.06 4.21 7.04
CA ILE A 110 -5.91 5.41 7.07
C ILE A 110 -6.30 5.84 5.65
N ALA A 111 -5.38 5.73 4.69
CA ALA A 111 -5.60 6.10 3.30
C ALA A 111 -6.30 4.99 2.47
N SER A 112 -6.63 3.84 3.06
CA SER A 112 -7.22 2.73 2.34
C SER A 112 -8.67 3.03 1.91
N GLU A 113 -8.95 2.93 0.61
CA GLU A 113 -10.27 3.18 0.01
C GLU A 113 -10.96 1.89 -0.47
N SER A 114 -10.31 0.73 -0.32
CA SER A 114 -10.84 -0.57 -0.73
C SER A 114 -10.53 -1.66 0.29
N LYS A 115 -11.31 -2.74 0.29
CA LYS A 115 -11.06 -3.91 1.15
C LYS A 115 -9.66 -4.48 0.91
N ALA A 116 -9.23 -4.56 -0.34
CA ALA A 116 -7.91 -5.08 -0.69
C ALA A 116 -6.78 -4.21 -0.13
N SER A 117 -6.83 -2.88 -0.30
CA SER A 117 -5.82 -1.96 0.25
C SER A 117 -5.82 -1.97 1.78
N HIS A 118 -7.02 -2.06 2.42
CA HIS A 118 -7.15 -2.20 3.86
C HIS A 118 -6.47 -3.49 4.37
N ASN A 119 -6.73 -4.64 3.75
CA ASN A 119 -6.17 -5.91 4.19
C ASN A 119 -4.65 -5.96 4.05
N ILE A 120 -4.09 -5.45 2.94
CA ILE A 120 -2.63 -5.35 2.75
C ILE A 120 -2.02 -4.48 3.86
N ALA A 121 -2.57 -3.30 4.13
CA ALA A 121 -2.08 -2.40 5.18
C ALA A 121 -2.20 -3.03 6.58
N LEU A 122 -3.31 -3.73 6.86
CA LEU A 122 -3.52 -4.40 8.14
C LEU A 122 -2.55 -5.57 8.36
N ASN A 123 -2.27 -6.37 7.33
CA ASN A 123 -1.28 -7.46 7.39
C ASN A 123 0.13 -6.92 7.63
N GLN A 124 0.49 -5.81 6.99
CA GLN A 124 1.76 -5.13 7.22
C GLN A 124 1.85 -4.56 8.65
N LEU A 125 0.78 -3.93 9.16
CA LEU A 125 0.72 -3.40 10.53
C LEU A 125 0.87 -4.51 11.59
N ARG A 126 0.33 -5.70 11.33
CA ARG A 126 0.48 -6.88 12.20
C ARG A 126 1.89 -7.47 12.22
N GLY A 127 2.80 -6.96 11.39
CA GLY A 127 4.20 -7.34 11.37
C GLY A 127 4.52 -8.61 10.59
N GLY A 128 3.59 -9.17 9.81
CA GLY A 128 3.85 -10.37 9.01
C GLY A 128 5.06 -10.22 8.08
N PHE A 129 5.18 -9.07 7.42
CA PHE A 129 6.30 -8.72 6.57
C PHE A 129 7.61 -8.53 7.34
N SER A 130 7.61 -7.67 8.36
CA SER A 130 8.81 -7.32 9.11
C SER A 130 9.36 -8.46 9.96
N ASN A 131 8.51 -9.32 10.53
CA ASN A 131 8.94 -10.46 11.32
C ASN A 131 9.77 -11.46 10.48
N LYS A 132 9.30 -11.75 9.25
CA LYS A 132 10.06 -12.63 8.35
C LYS A 132 11.38 -12.02 7.91
N LEU A 133 11.41 -10.72 7.62
CA LEU A 133 12.66 -10.02 7.28
C LEU A 133 13.66 -10.03 8.45
N LYS A 134 13.18 -9.84 9.69
CA LYS A 134 14.03 -9.93 10.89
C LYS A 134 14.61 -11.32 11.06
N GLU A 135 13.80 -12.38 10.94
CA GLU A 135 14.28 -13.77 10.99
C GLU A 135 15.39 -14.03 9.96
N LEU A 136 15.18 -13.64 8.71
CA LEU A 136 16.17 -13.83 7.64
C LEU A 136 17.44 -13.01 7.90
N ARG A 137 17.28 -11.77 8.39
CA ARG A 137 18.40 -10.91 8.75
C ARG A 137 19.24 -11.49 9.90
N GLU A 138 18.62 -12.04 10.95
CA GLU A 138 19.31 -12.70 12.07
C GLU A 138 20.13 -13.90 11.59
N LYS A 139 19.58 -14.73 10.71
CA LYS A 139 20.33 -15.83 10.09
C LYS A 139 21.55 -15.33 9.31
N LEU A 140 21.40 -14.26 8.51
CA LEU A 140 22.51 -13.65 7.77
C LEU A 140 23.57 -13.06 8.70
N ILE A 141 23.19 -12.42 9.82
CA ILE A 141 24.11 -11.92 10.86
C ILE A 141 24.93 -13.06 11.42
N HIS A 142 24.27 -14.16 11.78
CA HIS A 142 24.95 -15.33 12.35
C HIS A 142 26.02 -15.86 11.40
N PHE A 143 25.70 -16.05 10.11
CA PHE A 143 26.67 -16.52 9.12
C PHE A 143 27.78 -15.51 8.84
N ALA A 144 27.45 -14.21 8.75
CA ALA A 144 28.47 -13.18 8.56
C ALA A 144 29.48 -13.19 9.73
N SER A 145 29.00 -13.34 10.97
CA SER A 145 29.86 -13.42 12.15
C SER A 145 30.76 -14.67 12.15
N MET A 146 30.25 -15.82 11.67
CA MET A 146 31.08 -17.02 11.55
C MET A 146 32.18 -16.87 10.48
N VAL A 147 31.83 -16.27 9.33
CA VAL A 147 32.82 -15.99 8.26
C VAL A 147 33.89 -15.00 8.74
N GLU A 148 33.51 -13.98 9.52
CA GLU A 148 34.47 -13.04 10.12
C GLU A 148 35.40 -13.74 11.14
N LEU A 149 34.86 -14.66 11.96
CA LEU A 149 35.63 -15.44 12.88
C LEU A 149 36.67 -16.31 12.16
N GLU A 150 36.32 -16.92 11.01
CA GLU A 150 37.27 -17.66 10.18
C GLU A 150 38.43 -16.78 9.71
N LEU A 151 38.16 -15.51 9.37
CA LEU A 151 39.20 -14.58 8.93
C LEU A 151 40.15 -14.20 10.07
N ASP A 152 39.63 -14.04 11.29
CA ASP A 152 40.42 -13.74 12.47
C ASP A 152 41.34 -14.91 12.86
N PHE A 153 40.92 -16.14 12.56
CA PHE A 153 41.68 -17.38 12.83
C PHE A 153 42.28 -18.01 11.55
N ALA A 154 42.47 -17.23 10.49
CA ALA A 154 42.96 -17.72 9.21
C ALA A 154 44.33 -18.44 9.25
N GLU A 155 45.13 -18.21 10.30
CA GLU A 155 46.43 -18.90 10.51
C GLU A 155 46.25 -20.34 11.04
N GLU A 156 45.04 -20.70 11.51
CA GLU A 156 44.78 -22.00 12.15
C GLU A 156 44.05 -23.01 11.24
N ASP A 157 43.75 -22.67 9.98
CA ASP A 157 42.98 -23.47 8.99
C ASP A 157 41.63 -24.02 9.54
N VAL A 158 40.92 -23.23 10.35
CA VAL A 158 39.65 -23.63 10.95
C VAL A 158 38.50 -23.10 10.14
N GLU A 159 37.60 -23.97 9.70
CA GLU A 159 36.32 -23.60 9.08
C GLU A 159 35.19 -23.63 10.14
N PHE A 160 34.60 -22.45 10.47
CA PHE A 160 33.49 -22.32 11.41
C PHE A 160 32.14 -22.27 10.68
N ALA A 161 32.11 -21.78 9.43
CA ALA A 161 30.90 -21.65 8.64
C ALA A 161 30.78 -22.77 7.60
N ASP A 162 29.69 -23.57 7.67
CA ASP A 162 29.37 -24.51 6.59
C ASP A 162 29.01 -23.75 5.33
N ARG A 163 29.86 -23.80 4.32
CA ARG A 163 29.65 -23.11 3.03
C ARG A 163 28.40 -23.59 2.32
N THR A 164 27.97 -24.82 2.52
CA THR A 164 26.77 -25.39 1.93
C THR A 164 25.53 -24.81 2.60
N GLU A 165 25.53 -24.72 3.95
CA GLU A 165 24.44 -24.08 4.70
C GLU A 165 24.31 -22.60 4.36
N LEU A 166 25.45 -21.88 4.28
CA LEU A 166 25.45 -20.47 3.87
C LEU A 166 24.86 -20.29 2.47
N LYS A 167 25.29 -21.12 1.51
CA LYS A 167 24.74 -21.06 0.15
C LYS A 167 23.23 -21.30 0.13
N ASN A 168 22.75 -22.33 0.82
CA ASN A 168 21.33 -22.65 0.91
C ASN A 168 20.51 -21.49 1.52
N LEU A 169 21.06 -20.86 2.59
CA LEU A 169 20.43 -19.69 3.20
C LEU A 169 20.38 -18.51 2.23
N VAL A 170 21.47 -18.21 1.54
CA VAL A 170 21.51 -17.11 0.54
C VAL A 170 20.48 -17.37 -0.56
N ASP A 171 20.36 -18.61 -1.05
CA ASP A 171 19.37 -19.01 -2.03
C ASP A 171 17.93 -18.86 -1.49
N GLU A 172 17.66 -19.29 -0.25
CA GLU A 172 16.36 -19.11 0.43
C GLU A 172 15.98 -17.61 0.48
N VAL A 173 16.92 -16.76 0.91
CA VAL A 173 16.68 -15.33 1.05
C VAL A 173 16.47 -14.67 -0.31
N ILE A 174 17.27 -15.00 -1.32
CA ILE A 174 17.11 -14.46 -2.69
C ILE A 174 15.71 -14.83 -3.24
N ASN A 175 15.28 -16.08 -3.09
CA ASN A 175 13.99 -16.54 -3.57
C ASN A 175 12.84 -15.82 -2.86
N TYR A 176 12.92 -15.69 -1.54
CA TYR A 176 11.90 -14.98 -0.77
C TYR A 176 11.81 -13.49 -1.14
N ILE A 177 12.95 -12.80 -1.23
CA ILE A 177 13.01 -11.38 -1.63
C ILE A 177 12.50 -11.19 -3.07
N THR A 178 12.82 -12.10 -3.98
CA THR A 178 12.33 -12.04 -5.36
C THR A 178 10.80 -12.19 -5.41
N THR A 179 10.24 -13.10 -4.62
CA THR A 179 8.79 -13.27 -4.50
C THR A 179 8.11 -12.00 -3.97
N LEU A 180 8.69 -11.37 -2.94
CA LEU A 180 8.21 -10.10 -2.41
C LEU A 180 8.33 -8.96 -3.43
N ALA A 181 9.46 -8.83 -4.10
CA ALA A 181 9.67 -7.80 -5.12
C ALA A 181 8.68 -7.94 -6.29
N ASN A 182 8.40 -9.17 -6.73
CA ASN A 182 7.42 -9.46 -7.78
C ASN A 182 5.97 -9.17 -7.36
N SER A 183 5.69 -8.99 -6.07
CA SER A 183 4.36 -8.58 -5.59
C SER A 183 4.13 -7.08 -5.67
N PHE A 184 5.19 -6.27 -5.87
CA PHE A 184 5.12 -4.81 -5.77
C PHE A 184 4.20 -4.17 -6.81
N GLU A 185 4.21 -4.65 -8.05
CA GLU A 185 3.34 -4.08 -9.09
C GLU A 185 1.87 -4.22 -8.71
N LEU A 186 1.46 -5.40 -8.23
CA LEU A 186 0.11 -5.65 -7.74
C LEU A 186 -0.19 -4.77 -6.51
N GLY A 187 0.69 -4.75 -5.51
CA GLY A 187 0.50 -3.98 -4.29
C GLY A 187 0.37 -2.47 -4.54
N ASN A 188 1.23 -1.92 -5.41
CA ASN A 188 1.17 -0.52 -5.80
C ASN A 188 -0.10 -0.20 -6.62
N ALA A 189 -0.53 -1.11 -7.49
CA ALA A 189 -1.77 -0.97 -8.24
C ALA A 189 -3.00 -1.01 -7.31
N ILE A 190 -3.06 -1.94 -6.34
CA ILE A 190 -4.14 -2.01 -5.36
C ILE A 190 -4.18 -0.76 -4.48
N LYS A 191 -3.01 -0.26 -4.05
CA LYS A 191 -2.90 0.94 -3.20
C LYS A 191 -3.41 2.20 -3.90
N LYS A 192 -3.09 2.37 -5.18
CA LYS A 192 -3.43 3.57 -5.98
C LYS A 192 -4.73 3.43 -6.78
N GLY A 193 -5.34 2.26 -6.78
CA GLY A 193 -6.38 1.86 -7.72
C GLY A 193 -5.78 1.37 -9.04
N VAL A 194 -6.24 0.22 -9.50
CA VAL A 194 -5.76 -0.43 -10.74
C VAL A 194 -6.20 0.38 -11.96
N PRO A 195 -5.28 0.92 -12.76
CA PRO A 195 -5.67 1.71 -13.92
C PRO A 195 -6.14 0.82 -15.07
N VAL A 196 -7.37 1.08 -15.55
CA VAL A 196 -8.05 0.33 -16.64
C VAL A 196 -8.31 1.24 -17.83
N ALA A 197 -7.87 0.84 -19.01
CA ALA A 197 -8.22 1.48 -20.27
C ALA A 197 -9.29 0.67 -21.00
N ILE A 198 -10.34 1.36 -21.48
CA ILE A 198 -11.36 0.78 -22.36
C ILE A 198 -11.09 1.31 -23.78
N VAL A 199 -10.69 0.43 -24.68
CA VAL A 199 -10.30 0.76 -26.05
C VAL A 199 -11.15 -0.01 -27.07
N GLY A 200 -11.31 0.53 -28.25
CA GLY A 200 -12.14 -0.07 -29.33
C GLY A 200 -12.64 0.99 -30.29
N ALA A 201 -13.18 0.59 -31.43
CA ALA A 201 -13.72 1.46 -32.45
C ALA A 201 -14.86 2.37 -31.93
N PRO A 202 -15.18 3.48 -32.59
CA PRO A 202 -16.37 4.24 -32.29
C PRO A 202 -17.62 3.36 -32.27
N ASN A 203 -18.59 3.67 -31.42
CA ASN A 203 -19.89 2.97 -31.30
C ASN A 203 -19.86 1.51 -30.87
N THR A 204 -18.71 0.97 -30.40
CA THR A 204 -18.61 -0.37 -29.83
C THR A 204 -19.29 -0.51 -28.47
N GLY A 205 -19.76 0.59 -27.86
CA GLY A 205 -20.48 0.60 -26.60
C GLY A 205 -19.61 0.88 -25.37
N LYS A 206 -18.42 1.50 -25.52
CA LYS A 206 -17.52 1.87 -24.43
C LYS A 206 -18.19 2.75 -23.37
N SER A 207 -18.92 3.80 -23.80
CA SER A 207 -19.63 4.71 -22.89
C SER A 207 -20.77 4.01 -22.15
N THR A 208 -21.46 3.08 -22.81
CA THR A 208 -22.52 2.28 -22.19
C THR A 208 -21.96 1.34 -21.14
N LEU A 209 -20.85 0.66 -21.46
CA LEU A 209 -20.14 -0.20 -20.50
C LEU A 209 -19.64 0.61 -19.29
N LEU A 210 -19.02 1.76 -19.55
CA LEU A 210 -18.56 2.67 -18.50
C LEU A 210 -19.70 3.07 -17.56
N ASN A 211 -20.85 3.49 -18.10
CA ASN A 211 -22.00 3.90 -17.31
C ASN A 211 -22.58 2.75 -16.48
N ASN A 212 -22.57 1.51 -17.01
CA ASN A 212 -23.00 0.33 -16.25
C ASN A 212 -22.07 0.04 -15.09
N LEU A 213 -20.76 0.06 -15.33
CA LEU A 213 -19.76 -0.16 -14.28
C LEU A 213 -19.83 0.91 -13.18
N LEU A 214 -20.08 2.18 -13.55
CA LEU A 214 -20.21 3.30 -12.61
C LEU A 214 -21.55 3.32 -11.87
N GLY A 215 -22.61 2.80 -12.48
CA GLY A 215 -23.96 2.86 -11.92
C GLY A 215 -24.15 1.98 -10.69
N GLU A 216 -23.47 0.86 -10.63
CA GLU A 216 -23.60 -0.15 -9.57
C GLU A 216 -22.49 -0.06 -8.51
N ASP A 217 -21.25 0.26 -8.91
CA ASP A 217 -20.04 0.09 -8.07
C ASP A 217 -19.24 1.38 -7.88
N ARG A 218 -19.85 2.56 -8.07
CA ARG A 218 -19.16 3.83 -7.89
C ARG A 218 -18.60 3.93 -6.48
N ALA A 219 -17.27 4.02 -6.36
CA ALA A 219 -16.63 4.21 -5.08
C ALA A 219 -17.04 5.57 -4.46
N ILE A 220 -17.38 5.55 -3.16
CA ILE A 220 -17.60 6.79 -2.41
C ILE A 220 -16.20 7.35 -2.11
N VAL A 221 -15.67 8.15 -3.01
CA VAL A 221 -14.39 8.83 -2.75
C VAL A 221 -14.65 9.98 -1.78
N SER A 222 -14.00 9.97 -0.63
CA SER A 222 -14.03 11.12 0.28
C SER A 222 -13.24 12.24 -0.38
N ASN A 223 -13.88 13.41 -0.60
CA ASN A 223 -13.21 14.63 -1.03
C ASN A 223 -12.30 15.14 0.09
N ILE A 224 -11.11 14.59 0.22
CA ILE A 224 -10.08 15.21 1.04
C ILE A 224 -9.55 16.40 0.24
N ALA A 225 -9.87 17.61 0.69
CA ALA A 225 -9.38 18.85 0.12
C ALA A 225 -7.84 18.88 0.19
N GLY A 226 -7.18 18.73 -0.96
CA GLY A 226 -5.71 18.82 -1.02
C GLY A 226 -5.05 18.09 -2.19
N THR A 227 -5.75 17.23 -2.93
CA THR A 227 -5.20 16.61 -4.15
C THR A 227 -5.56 17.46 -5.36
N THR A 228 -4.55 18.12 -5.89
CA THR A 228 -4.58 19.06 -7.02
C THR A 228 -5.11 18.41 -8.30
N ARG A 229 -6.05 19.13 -8.95
CA ARG A 229 -6.22 19.37 -10.40
C ARG A 229 -5.43 18.45 -11.34
N ASP A 230 -5.81 17.19 -11.48
CA ASP A 230 -5.48 16.43 -12.68
C ASP A 230 -6.64 15.48 -12.97
N VAL A 231 -7.10 15.50 -14.22
CA VAL A 231 -8.06 14.63 -14.90
C VAL A 231 -9.05 13.90 -13.96
N ILE A 232 -10.33 14.18 -14.07
CA ILE A 232 -11.39 13.48 -13.33
C ILE A 232 -11.38 12.01 -13.80
N GLU A 233 -10.61 11.17 -13.10
CA GLU A 233 -10.65 9.73 -13.26
C GLU A 233 -11.82 9.20 -12.43
N GLU A 234 -12.66 8.38 -13.03
CA GLU A 234 -13.76 7.71 -12.34
C GLU A 234 -13.22 6.44 -11.69
N THR A 235 -13.61 6.21 -10.45
CA THR A 235 -13.20 5.02 -9.71
C THR A 235 -14.37 4.09 -9.43
N ILE A 236 -14.14 2.78 -9.55
CA ILE A 236 -15.11 1.73 -9.26
C ILE A 236 -14.49 0.71 -8.31
N ASN A 237 -15.30 0.15 -7.41
CA ASN A 237 -14.88 -0.90 -6.51
C ASN A 237 -15.50 -2.24 -6.96
N ILE A 238 -14.66 -3.14 -7.48
CA ILE A 238 -15.10 -4.46 -7.91
C ILE A 238 -14.52 -5.50 -6.94
N GLU A 239 -15.38 -6.24 -6.24
CA GLU A 239 -15.00 -7.30 -5.29
C GLU A 239 -13.94 -6.86 -4.26
N GLY A 240 -14.00 -5.60 -3.84
CA GLY A 240 -13.07 -5.04 -2.86
C GLY A 240 -11.74 -4.53 -3.43
N VAL A 241 -11.55 -4.57 -4.74
CA VAL A 241 -10.41 -3.97 -5.45
C VAL A 241 -10.85 -2.67 -6.12
N LEU A 242 -10.08 -1.59 -5.90
CA LEU A 242 -10.33 -0.29 -6.53
C LEU A 242 -9.74 -0.26 -7.94
N PHE A 243 -10.55 0.09 -8.92
CA PHE A 243 -10.13 0.31 -10.30
C PHE A 243 -10.33 1.78 -10.69
N ARG A 244 -9.36 2.36 -11.41
CA ARG A 244 -9.41 3.71 -11.96
C ARG A 244 -9.59 3.63 -13.47
N LEU A 245 -10.65 4.21 -13.97
CA LEU A 245 -10.95 4.24 -15.40
C LEU A 245 -10.23 5.43 -16.04
N ILE A 246 -9.28 5.14 -16.93
CA ILE A 246 -8.44 6.17 -17.57
C ILE A 246 -9.23 6.90 -18.66
N ASP A 247 -9.17 8.23 -18.64
CA ASP A 247 -9.72 9.14 -19.66
C ASP A 247 -11.21 8.91 -19.97
N THR A 248 -12.03 9.01 -18.92
CA THR A 248 -13.50 8.90 -19.05
C THR A 248 -14.11 10.05 -19.83
N ALA A 249 -13.46 11.23 -19.92
CA ALA A 249 -13.94 12.39 -20.67
C ALA A 249 -14.02 12.09 -22.17
N GLY A 250 -12.98 11.49 -22.75
CA GLY A 250 -12.98 11.10 -24.18
C GLY A 250 -13.95 9.96 -24.52
N ILE A 251 -14.46 9.24 -23.51
CA ILE A 251 -15.47 8.19 -23.69
C ILE A 251 -16.89 8.79 -23.64
N ARG A 252 -17.09 9.87 -22.89
CA ARG A 252 -18.41 10.56 -22.75
C ARG A 252 -18.71 11.47 -23.93
N ASP A 253 -17.71 12.15 -24.49
CA ASP A 253 -17.86 13.00 -25.63
C ASP A 253 -17.82 12.14 -26.91
N ASN A 254 -18.98 11.90 -27.53
CA ASN A 254 -19.14 11.23 -28.83
C ASN A 254 -18.52 12.03 -29.99
N ALA A 255 -17.31 12.58 -29.84
CA ALA A 255 -16.60 13.25 -30.89
C ALA A 255 -16.22 12.25 -31.99
N GLU A 256 -16.64 12.47 -33.20
CA GLU A 256 -16.17 11.81 -34.42
C GLU A 256 -14.68 12.11 -34.58
N GLU A 257 -13.82 11.32 -33.93
CA GLU A 257 -12.37 11.48 -34.02
C GLU A 257 -11.89 10.83 -35.30
N ILE A 258 -11.10 11.59 -36.06
CA ILE A 258 -10.36 11.13 -37.24
C ILE A 258 -9.52 9.92 -36.81
N GLU A 259 -9.61 8.80 -37.54
CA GLU A 259 -9.12 7.46 -37.21
C GLU A 259 -7.65 7.41 -36.74
N ALA A 260 -6.78 8.24 -37.30
CA ALA A 260 -5.35 8.33 -36.96
C ALA A 260 -5.08 8.96 -35.57
N LEU A 261 -5.87 9.95 -35.15
CA LEU A 261 -5.80 10.56 -33.81
C LEU A 261 -6.35 9.61 -32.74
N GLY A 262 -7.33 8.77 -33.07
CA GLY A 262 -7.91 7.79 -32.18
C GLY A 262 -6.94 6.64 -31.82
N ILE A 263 -6.09 6.23 -32.76
CA ILE A 263 -5.04 5.19 -32.53
C ILE A 263 -3.96 5.71 -31.56
N GLN A 264 -3.48 6.94 -31.76
CA GLN A 264 -2.44 7.51 -30.90
C GLN A 264 -2.93 7.73 -29.47
N ARG A 265 -4.12 8.28 -29.30
CA ARG A 265 -4.75 8.42 -27.97
C ARG A 265 -5.00 7.07 -27.30
N SER A 266 -5.39 6.04 -28.07
CA SER A 266 -5.53 4.68 -27.53
C SER A 266 -4.20 4.14 -27.03
N LYS A 267 -3.08 4.40 -27.70
CA LYS A 267 -1.74 3.99 -27.25
C LYS A 267 -1.35 4.69 -25.94
N GLU A 268 -1.61 5.98 -25.80
CA GLU A 268 -1.33 6.74 -24.57
C GLU A 268 -2.10 6.16 -23.37
N LYS A 269 -3.39 5.80 -23.58
CA LYS A 269 -4.22 5.14 -22.56
C LYS A 269 -3.67 3.76 -22.18
N ILE A 270 -3.27 2.96 -23.17
CA ILE A 270 -2.67 1.64 -22.95
C ILE A 270 -1.39 1.75 -22.13
N VAL A 271 -0.51 2.70 -22.44
CA VAL A 271 0.73 2.93 -21.68
C VAL A 271 0.45 3.20 -20.20
N GLN A 272 -0.57 4.00 -19.91
CA GLN A 272 -0.95 4.40 -18.53
C GLN A 272 -1.74 3.32 -17.77
N SER A 273 -2.26 2.31 -18.46
CA SER A 273 -3.09 1.26 -17.85
C SER A 273 -2.30 0.04 -17.40
N SER A 274 -2.84 -0.72 -16.45
CA SER A 274 -2.43 -2.08 -16.11
C SER A 274 -3.32 -3.12 -16.78
N VAL A 275 -4.60 -2.77 -16.98
CA VAL A 275 -5.59 -3.62 -17.66
C VAL A 275 -6.12 -2.90 -18.89
N VAL A 276 -6.19 -3.60 -20.00
CA VAL A 276 -6.73 -3.10 -21.27
C VAL A 276 -7.94 -3.94 -21.66
N LEU A 277 -9.11 -3.31 -21.74
CA LEU A 277 -10.33 -3.93 -22.25
C LEU A 277 -10.46 -3.57 -23.74
N CYS A 278 -10.18 -4.52 -24.64
CA CYS A 278 -10.31 -4.34 -26.08
C CYS A 278 -11.74 -4.69 -26.49
N MET A 279 -12.56 -3.69 -26.76
CA MET A 279 -13.98 -3.86 -27.11
C MET A 279 -14.20 -4.05 -28.59
N SER A 280 -14.97 -5.08 -28.93
CA SER A 280 -15.49 -5.39 -30.27
C SER A 280 -17.01 -5.28 -30.29
N ASP A 281 -17.56 -4.88 -31.42
CA ASP A 281 -18.99 -4.88 -31.72
C ASP A 281 -19.35 -6.19 -32.46
N LEU A 282 -20.01 -7.13 -31.78
CA LEU A 282 -20.38 -8.42 -32.36
C LEU A 282 -21.47 -8.33 -33.44
N SER A 283 -22.14 -7.18 -33.57
CA SER A 283 -23.12 -6.94 -34.66
C SER A 283 -22.45 -6.55 -35.97
N VAL A 284 -21.13 -6.26 -35.96
CA VAL A 284 -20.37 -5.81 -37.14
C VAL A 284 -19.48 -6.97 -37.61
N GLU A 285 -19.65 -7.35 -38.88
CA GLU A 285 -18.87 -8.43 -39.50
C GLU A 285 -17.35 -8.11 -39.47
N ASN A 286 -16.52 -9.10 -39.13
CA ASN A 286 -15.06 -9.02 -39.03
C ASN A 286 -14.50 -8.07 -37.94
N ASP A 287 -15.31 -7.36 -37.16
CA ASP A 287 -14.80 -6.47 -36.10
C ASP A 287 -14.08 -7.25 -35.02
N LEU A 288 -14.60 -8.41 -34.61
CA LEU A 288 -13.96 -9.29 -33.63
C LEU A 288 -12.59 -9.79 -34.11
N ALA A 289 -12.44 -10.17 -35.38
CA ALA A 289 -11.17 -10.62 -35.94
C ALA A 289 -10.11 -9.48 -35.92
N ARG A 290 -10.52 -8.27 -36.25
CA ARG A 290 -9.69 -7.07 -36.18
C ARG A 290 -9.24 -6.78 -34.75
N VAL A 291 -10.16 -6.83 -33.78
CA VAL A 291 -9.83 -6.58 -32.36
C VAL A 291 -8.91 -7.68 -31.79
N LYS A 292 -9.07 -8.94 -32.20
CA LYS A 292 -8.14 -10.03 -31.83
C LYS A 292 -6.72 -9.74 -32.33
N SER A 293 -6.56 -9.38 -33.60
CA SER A 293 -5.24 -9.02 -34.15
C SER A 293 -4.62 -7.84 -33.38
N TRP A 294 -5.41 -6.81 -33.11
CA TRP A 294 -4.93 -5.65 -32.35
C TRP A 294 -4.57 -6.01 -30.88
N ALA A 295 -5.33 -6.85 -30.22
CA ALA A 295 -5.01 -7.32 -28.89
C ALA A 295 -3.68 -8.08 -28.83
N GLU A 296 -3.37 -8.89 -29.89
CA GLU A 296 -2.05 -9.54 -30.01
C GLU A 296 -0.92 -8.54 -30.24
N GLU A 297 -1.13 -7.49 -31.03
CA GLU A 297 -0.17 -6.41 -31.19
C GLU A 297 0.13 -5.72 -29.85
N ILE A 298 -0.93 -5.44 -29.05
CA ILE A 298 -0.79 -4.84 -27.72
C ILE A 298 0.01 -5.76 -26.78
N ARG A 299 -0.29 -7.07 -26.76
CA ARG A 299 0.45 -8.05 -25.92
C ARG A 299 1.93 -8.14 -26.31
N ASN A 300 2.24 -8.01 -27.59
CA ASN A 300 3.62 -8.02 -28.07
C ASN A 300 4.36 -6.72 -27.77
N GLU A 301 3.72 -5.55 -27.96
CA GLU A 301 4.31 -4.22 -27.71
C GLU A 301 4.41 -3.91 -26.20
N PHE A 302 3.46 -4.42 -25.39
CA PHE A 302 3.34 -4.16 -23.95
C PHE A 302 3.10 -5.47 -23.15
N PRO A 303 4.11 -6.31 -22.97
CA PRO A 303 3.96 -7.64 -22.36
C PRO A 303 3.58 -7.60 -20.87
N ASP A 304 3.74 -6.46 -20.20
CA ASP A 304 3.35 -6.20 -18.83
C ASP A 304 1.84 -5.92 -18.66
N LYS A 305 1.12 -5.60 -19.75
CA LYS A 305 -0.30 -5.26 -19.71
C LYS A 305 -1.18 -6.52 -19.72
N LYS A 306 -2.25 -6.47 -18.92
CA LYS A 306 -3.28 -7.50 -18.90
C LYS A 306 -4.37 -7.17 -19.91
N VAL A 307 -4.42 -7.90 -21.03
CA VAL A 307 -5.33 -7.61 -22.15
C VAL A 307 -6.50 -8.58 -22.16
N LEU A 308 -7.73 -8.05 -22.08
CA LEU A 308 -8.99 -8.78 -22.18
C LEU A 308 -9.76 -8.34 -23.41
N ILE A 309 -10.17 -9.31 -24.24
CA ILE A 309 -11.03 -9.05 -25.39
C ILE A 309 -12.49 -9.17 -24.96
N VAL A 310 -13.27 -8.12 -25.21
CA VAL A 310 -14.68 -8.03 -24.81
C VAL A 310 -15.54 -7.86 -26.06
N GLY A 311 -16.33 -8.88 -26.38
CA GLY A 311 -17.33 -8.83 -27.45
C GLY A 311 -18.64 -8.24 -26.91
N ASN A 312 -18.98 -7.02 -27.32
CA ASN A 312 -20.21 -6.37 -26.89
C ASN A 312 -21.35 -6.55 -27.90
N LYS A 313 -22.57 -6.28 -27.48
CA LYS A 313 -23.83 -6.37 -28.24
C LYS A 313 -24.21 -7.81 -28.62
N ILE A 314 -23.98 -8.77 -27.72
CA ILE A 314 -24.39 -10.16 -27.92
C ILE A 314 -25.92 -10.29 -28.15
N ASP A 315 -26.70 -9.32 -27.64
CA ASP A 315 -28.13 -9.21 -27.88
C ASP A 315 -28.50 -9.05 -29.37
N LEU A 316 -27.56 -8.59 -30.20
CA LEU A 316 -27.72 -8.39 -31.64
C LEU A 316 -26.99 -9.44 -32.49
N SER A 317 -26.12 -10.26 -31.88
CA SER A 317 -25.32 -11.26 -32.57
C SER A 317 -25.93 -12.64 -32.48
N LYS A 318 -25.68 -13.45 -33.51
CA LYS A 318 -26.03 -14.88 -33.56
C LYS A 318 -24.80 -15.78 -33.45
N ASP A 319 -23.60 -15.22 -33.43
CA ASP A 319 -22.37 -15.98 -33.44
C ASP A 319 -21.97 -16.35 -31.99
N GLU A 320 -21.61 -17.63 -31.81
CA GLU A 320 -20.98 -18.10 -30.58
C GLU A 320 -19.53 -17.58 -30.54
N ALA A 321 -19.20 -16.85 -29.47
CA ALA A 321 -17.83 -16.38 -29.28
C ALA A 321 -16.91 -17.51 -28.87
N SER A 322 -15.65 -17.45 -29.32
CA SER A 322 -14.59 -18.38 -28.89
C SER A 322 -14.25 -18.17 -27.40
N GLU A 323 -13.67 -19.20 -26.76
CA GLU A 323 -13.29 -19.19 -25.33
C GLU A 323 -12.39 -17.99 -24.91
N ASP A 324 -11.66 -17.40 -25.87
CA ASP A 324 -10.75 -16.26 -25.63
C ASP A 324 -11.46 -14.92 -25.51
N VAL A 325 -12.78 -14.86 -25.76
CA VAL A 325 -13.56 -13.61 -25.84
C VAL A 325 -14.67 -13.63 -24.82
N LEU A 326 -14.66 -12.65 -23.94
CA LEU A 326 -15.76 -12.46 -23.01
C LEU A 326 -16.89 -11.69 -23.68
N VAL A 327 -18.05 -12.33 -23.83
CA VAL A 327 -19.22 -11.71 -24.49
C VAL A 327 -20.14 -11.05 -23.49
N ILE A 328 -20.57 -9.83 -23.82
CA ILE A 328 -21.45 -9.03 -22.97
C ILE A 328 -22.55 -8.34 -23.80
N SER A 329 -23.61 -7.90 -23.13
CA SER A 329 -24.44 -6.79 -23.62
C SER A 329 -24.38 -5.65 -22.62
N ALA A 330 -23.60 -4.63 -22.94
CA ALA A 330 -23.53 -3.45 -22.09
C ALA A 330 -24.88 -2.71 -21.99
N LYS A 331 -25.77 -2.87 -22.96
CA LYS A 331 -27.10 -2.28 -22.95
C LYS A 331 -28.07 -3.02 -22.02
N GLU A 332 -28.05 -4.35 -22.08
CA GLU A 332 -28.98 -5.22 -21.32
C GLU A 332 -28.40 -5.63 -19.96
N GLY A 333 -27.14 -5.27 -19.66
CA GLY A 333 -26.43 -5.69 -18.43
C GLY A 333 -25.98 -7.15 -18.43
N SER A 334 -26.10 -7.88 -19.55
CA SER A 334 -25.79 -9.30 -19.61
C SER A 334 -24.29 -9.55 -19.51
N ASN A 335 -23.88 -10.50 -18.63
CA ASN A 335 -22.50 -10.90 -18.37
C ASN A 335 -21.58 -9.81 -17.81
N ILE A 336 -22.12 -8.69 -17.29
CA ILE A 336 -21.32 -7.62 -16.68
C ILE A 336 -20.63 -8.13 -15.39
N ASP A 337 -21.33 -8.92 -14.56
CA ASP A 337 -20.72 -9.51 -13.34
C ASP A 337 -19.60 -10.50 -13.70
N THR A 338 -19.73 -11.23 -14.79
CA THR A 338 -18.67 -12.11 -15.29
C THR A 338 -17.46 -11.29 -15.74
N LEU A 339 -17.67 -10.14 -16.40
CA LEU A 339 -16.62 -9.21 -16.77
C LEU A 339 -15.91 -8.66 -15.54
N LYS A 340 -16.66 -8.23 -14.52
CA LYS A 340 -16.11 -7.74 -13.24
C LYS A 340 -15.20 -8.79 -12.60
N LYS A 341 -15.65 -10.02 -12.43
CA LYS A 341 -14.86 -11.13 -11.89
C LYS A 341 -13.59 -11.37 -12.71
N ARG A 342 -13.71 -11.40 -14.04
CA ARG A 342 -12.58 -11.65 -14.92
C ARG A 342 -11.51 -10.55 -14.83
N ILE A 343 -11.92 -9.30 -14.67
CA ILE A 343 -10.98 -8.18 -14.45
C ILE A 343 -10.22 -8.36 -13.13
N VAL A 344 -10.91 -8.74 -12.05
CA VAL A 344 -10.27 -8.99 -10.75
C VAL A 344 -9.31 -10.18 -10.84
N GLU A 345 -9.73 -11.30 -11.43
CA GLU A 345 -8.88 -12.49 -11.64
C GLU A 345 -7.60 -12.16 -12.44
N LEU A 346 -7.71 -11.36 -13.48
CA LEU A 346 -6.56 -10.92 -14.28
C LEU A 346 -5.54 -10.13 -13.45
N VAL A 347 -6.00 -9.34 -12.46
CA VAL A 347 -5.15 -8.49 -11.64
C VAL A 347 -4.57 -9.28 -10.46
N VAL A 348 -5.41 -9.96 -9.71
CA VAL A 348 -5.04 -10.66 -8.47
C VAL A 348 -4.36 -12.01 -8.78
N GLY A 349 -4.79 -12.71 -9.86
CA GLY A 349 -4.32 -14.05 -10.16
C GLY A 349 -4.71 -15.04 -9.07
N ASP A 350 -3.81 -15.98 -8.77
CA ASP A 350 -4.00 -17.00 -7.75
C ASP A 350 -3.62 -16.53 -6.32
N ARG A 351 -3.39 -15.23 -6.11
CA ARG A 351 -2.95 -14.68 -4.82
C ARG A 351 -4.11 -14.49 -3.86
N ASP A 352 -3.88 -14.84 -2.61
CA ASP A 352 -4.81 -14.57 -1.50
C ASP A 352 -4.44 -13.22 -0.86
N LEU A 353 -5.20 -12.17 -1.21
CA LEU A 353 -4.98 -10.80 -0.67
C LEU A 353 -5.18 -10.71 0.87
N ASP A 354 -5.82 -11.71 1.47
CA ASP A 354 -6.07 -11.75 2.91
C ASP A 354 -4.89 -12.41 3.67
N GLN A 355 -4.09 -13.27 3.01
CA GLN A 355 -3.02 -14.04 3.65
C GLN A 355 -1.63 -13.72 3.10
N ASP A 356 -1.52 -13.40 1.81
CA ASP A 356 -0.23 -13.17 1.17
C ASP A 356 0.40 -11.85 1.62
N ILE A 357 1.73 -11.88 1.78
CA ILE A 357 2.51 -10.67 2.03
C ILE A 357 2.76 -9.97 0.70
N ILE A 358 2.16 -8.79 0.54
CA ILE A 358 2.24 -7.98 -0.67
C ILE A 358 2.95 -6.66 -0.37
N VAL A 359 4.01 -6.37 -1.11
CA VAL A 359 4.76 -5.12 -1.02
C VAL A 359 4.02 -4.04 -1.80
N ASN A 360 3.69 -2.92 -1.14
CA ASN A 360 2.97 -1.78 -1.73
C ASN A 360 3.72 -0.44 -1.61
N ASN A 361 4.92 -0.47 -1.01
CA ASN A 361 5.74 0.72 -0.77
C ASN A 361 7.00 0.67 -1.64
N SER A 362 7.25 1.75 -2.42
CA SER A 362 8.40 1.84 -3.32
C SER A 362 9.74 1.81 -2.56
N ARG A 363 9.81 2.37 -1.35
CA ARG A 363 11.01 2.31 -0.50
C ARG A 363 11.37 0.85 -0.16
N HIS A 364 10.37 0.05 0.22
CA HIS A 364 10.57 -1.37 0.50
C HIS A 364 11.02 -2.12 -0.74
N TYR A 365 10.37 -1.86 -1.88
CA TYR A 365 10.73 -2.48 -3.15
C TYR A 365 12.19 -2.19 -3.55
N GLU A 366 12.62 -0.93 -3.49
CA GLU A 366 14.01 -0.56 -3.78
C GLU A 366 15.00 -1.23 -2.82
N ALA A 367 14.69 -1.27 -1.52
CA ALA A 367 15.53 -1.93 -0.54
C ALA A 367 15.62 -3.45 -0.79
N LEU A 368 14.53 -4.11 -1.16
CA LEU A 368 14.50 -5.53 -1.55
C LEU A 368 15.36 -5.79 -2.79
N LEU A 369 15.26 -4.96 -3.83
CA LEU A 369 16.11 -5.10 -5.02
C LEU A 369 17.59 -4.97 -4.69
N ARG A 370 17.98 -3.97 -3.90
CA ARG A 370 19.37 -3.78 -3.47
C ARG A 370 19.87 -4.93 -2.61
N THR A 371 19.01 -5.47 -1.73
CA THR A 371 19.31 -6.66 -0.94
C THR A 371 19.57 -7.86 -1.84
N ARG A 372 18.67 -8.12 -2.81
CA ARG A 372 18.83 -9.20 -3.78
C ARG A 372 20.14 -9.10 -4.55
N ASP A 373 20.46 -7.91 -5.04
CA ASP A 373 21.66 -7.68 -5.83
C ASP A 373 22.95 -7.90 -5.01
N ALA A 374 22.96 -7.51 -3.72
CA ALA A 374 24.06 -7.80 -2.80
C ALA A 374 24.19 -9.31 -2.52
N LEU A 375 23.07 -10.01 -2.30
CA LEU A 375 23.09 -11.46 -2.08
C LEU A 375 23.52 -12.25 -3.32
N ILE A 376 23.15 -11.82 -4.53
CA ILE A 376 23.62 -12.43 -5.78
C ILE A 376 25.15 -12.27 -5.91
N LYS A 377 25.73 -11.14 -5.48
CA LYS A 377 27.20 -10.98 -5.45
C LYS A 377 27.83 -11.94 -4.44
N ALA A 378 27.29 -12.03 -3.24
CA ALA A 378 27.74 -12.98 -2.22
C ALA A 378 27.68 -14.43 -2.72
N GLN A 379 26.57 -14.83 -3.37
CA GLN A 379 26.40 -16.15 -3.98
C GLN A 379 27.46 -16.45 -5.04
N ASN A 380 27.68 -15.49 -5.95
CA ASN A 380 28.72 -15.63 -6.99
C ASN A 380 30.12 -15.72 -6.37
N GLY A 381 30.39 -14.96 -5.30
CA GLY A 381 31.65 -15.03 -4.54
C GLY A 381 31.87 -16.42 -3.93
N LEU A 382 30.84 -17.00 -3.32
CA LEU A 382 30.87 -18.36 -2.75
C LEU A 382 31.17 -19.42 -3.81
N VAL A 383 30.55 -19.31 -4.99
CA VAL A 383 30.75 -20.25 -6.10
C VAL A 383 32.13 -20.11 -6.72
N SER A 384 32.66 -18.88 -6.83
CA SER A 384 33.94 -18.57 -7.46
C SER A 384 35.13 -18.75 -6.55
N GLY A 385 34.91 -19.13 -5.26
CA GLY A 385 35.98 -19.31 -4.28
C GLY A 385 36.69 -18.00 -3.90
N VAL A 386 35.97 -16.87 -3.94
CA VAL A 386 36.49 -15.57 -3.48
C VAL A 386 36.68 -15.62 -1.97
N THR A 387 37.66 -14.85 -1.46
CA THR A 387 37.97 -14.80 -0.02
C THR A 387 36.76 -14.39 0.82
N GLY A 388 36.65 -14.94 2.03
CA GLY A 388 35.50 -14.80 2.93
C GLY A 388 35.14 -13.34 3.26
N ASP A 389 36.13 -12.44 3.31
CA ASP A 389 35.96 -11.01 3.59
C ASP A 389 35.05 -10.30 2.56
N PHE A 390 35.18 -10.60 1.26
CA PHE A 390 34.29 -10.05 0.24
C PHE A 390 32.86 -10.59 0.36
N VAL A 391 32.72 -11.90 0.64
CA VAL A 391 31.40 -12.50 0.86
C VAL A 391 30.73 -11.89 2.10
N ALA A 392 31.47 -11.72 3.22
CA ALA A 392 30.96 -11.09 4.42
C ALA A 392 30.55 -9.61 4.18
N MET A 393 31.32 -8.90 3.36
CA MET A 393 30.99 -7.50 2.98
C MET A 393 29.66 -7.42 2.22
N ASP A 394 29.47 -8.30 1.22
CA ASP A 394 28.23 -8.33 0.43
C ASP A 394 27.03 -8.74 1.30
N ILE A 395 27.18 -9.71 2.22
CA ILE A 395 26.15 -10.08 3.18
C ILE A 395 25.81 -8.91 4.11
N ARG A 396 26.82 -8.18 4.63
CA ARG A 396 26.60 -6.98 5.45
C ARG A 396 25.81 -5.90 4.68
N GLN A 397 26.10 -5.71 3.40
CA GLN A 397 25.37 -4.79 2.56
C GLN A 397 23.90 -5.23 2.39
N ALA A 398 23.64 -6.52 2.22
CA ALA A 398 22.29 -7.05 2.17
C ALA A 398 21.53 -6.81 3.50
N MET A 399 22.18 -7.10 4.64
CA MET A 399 21.61 -6.85 5.97
C MET A 399 21.30 -5.37 6.22
N PHE A 400 22.17 -4.47 5.73
CA PHE A 400 21.94 -3.03 5.80
C PHE A 400 20.63 -2.63 5.08
N HIS A 401 20.45 -3.12 3.86
CA HIS A 401 19.24 -2.81 3.08
C HIS A 401 17.98 -3.43 3.71
N LEU A 402 18.03 -4.65 4.25
CA LEU A 402 16.92 -5.25 5.01
C LEU A 402 16.59 -4.44 6.26
N GLY A 403 17.60 -4.06 7.04
CA GLY A 403 17.43 -3.26 8.25
C GLY A 403 16.86 -1.86 7.99
N SER A 404 17.08 -1.30 6.80
CA SER A 404 16.47 -0.03 6.40
C SER A 404 14.95 -0.13 6.19
N ILE A 405 14.40 -1.31 5.91
CA ILE A 405 12.95 -1.52 5.77
C ILE A 405 12.29 -1.45 7.15
N THR A 406 12.83 -2.16 8.13
CA THR A 406 12.27 -2.26 9.49
C THR A 406 12.63 -1.06 10.37
N GLY A 407 13.63 -0.25 9.95
CA GLY A 407 14.10 0.90 10.71
C GLY A 407 15.18 0.56 11.74
N ASP A 408 15.72 -0.67 11.75
CA ASP A 408 16.90 -1.01 12.56
C ASP A 408 18.11 -0.15 12.16
N ILE A 409 18.10 0.33 10.93
CA ILE A 409 19.03 1.30 10.36
C ILE A 409 18.22 2.42 9.75
N SER A 410 18.27 3.62 10.33
CA SER A 410 17.54 4.78 9.87
C SER A 410 18.37 6.06 10.04
N THR A 411 18.04 7.09 9.27
CA THR A 411 18.57 8.45 9.41
C THR A 411 17.45 9.41 9.75
N ASP A 412 17.76 10.51 10.43
CA ASP A 412 16.77 11.53 10.81
C ASP A 412 16.07 12.12 9.58
N ASP A 413 16.78 12.31 8.47
CA ASP A 413 16.22 12.79 7.21
C ASP A 413 15.20 11.81 6.62
N LEU A 414 15.47 10.50 6.70
CA LEU A 414 14.55 9.46 6.25
C LEU A 414 13.28 9.47 7.10
N LEU A 415 13.41 9.50 8.42
CA LEU A 415 12.29 9.56 9.35
C LEU A 415 11.47 10.84 9.14
N GLY A 416 12.13 11.99 9.00
CA GLY A 416 11.48 13.27 8.71
C GLY A 416 10.64 13.20 7.42
N ASN A 417 11.18 12.63 6.35
CA ASN A 417 10.45 12.48 5.07
C ASN A 417 9.24 11.55 5.17
N ILE A 418 9.36 10.43 5.90
CA ILE A 418 8.26 9.48 6.08
C ILE A 418 7.13 10.14 6.87
N PHE A 419 7.42 10.66 8.06
CA PHE A 419 6.41 11.15 8.99
C PHE A 419 5.77 12.48 8.58
N SER A 420 6.46 13.32 7.80
CA SER A 420 5.89 14.56 7.26
C SER A 420 4.67 14.36 6.34
N LYS A 421 4.51 13.16 5.78
CA LYS A 421 3.38 12.81 4.90
C LYS A 421 2.14 12.35 5.65
N PHE A 422 2.22 12.19 6.97
CA PHE A 422 1.10 11.77 7.80
C PHE A 422 0.17 12.96 8.13
N CYS A 423 -1.06 12.63 8.54
CA CYS A 423 -1.96 13.63 9.09
C CYS A 423 -1.50 14.10 10.49
N ILE A 424 -1.87 15.33 10.86
CA ILE A 424 -1.68 15.84 12.22
C ILE A 424 -2.54 15.01 13.18
N GLY A 425 -1.96 14.57 14.30
CA GLY A 425 -2.65 13.75 15.31
C GLY A 425 -2.54 12.23 15.07
N LYS A 426 -1.64 11.82 14.15
CA LYS A 426 -1.34 10.42 13.86
C LYS A 426 0.15 10.11 14.01
#